data_ac56b8feca4c21c5ee8ba5c37d0c9aa9
#
_entry.id   ac56b8feca4c21c5ee8ba5c37d0c9aa9
#
_cell.length_a   1.000
_cell.length_b   1.000
_cell.length_c   1.000
_cell.angle_alpha   90.00
_cell.angle_beta   90.00
_cell.angle_gamma   90.00
#
_symmetry.space_group_name_H-M   'P 1'
#
loop_
_entity.id
_entity.type
_entity.pdbx_description
1 polymer ?
#
loop_
_entity_poly.entity_id
_entity_poly.type
_entity_poly.pdbx_seq_one_letter_code
_entity_poly.pdbx_strand_id
1 'polypeptide(L)'
;FKMKWIFFTFSSVFLFLTSNSKESNPKITFLIAEREYLTEETLPAFARSHLIEEFRIAYCLADKEGQARHTLKNSEHIDDADLLFVSVRRRAFTMEVMNRIRKHIKKGKPVAGIRTASHAFQLRKEALPAGHQEWTKWDSEVIGGNYNGHLGKGLFCKIQLSSVGVNHEILNKVKLPFSTPATLYRNSPLPKSSLALLTGIVENHPPEPVAWINQTSSGGKVFYTSLGHVEDFKKPAFIQLLKNGIYWCIDQ
;
A
#
# COMPACT_ATOMS: atom_id res chain seq x y z
N PHE A 1 -70.75 21.67 45.69
CA PHE A 1 -69.38 21.18 45.79
C PHE A 1 -68.91 20.67 44.40
N LYS A 2 -68.02 21.45 43.75
CA LYS A 2 -67.41 21.09 42.47
C LYS A 2 -65.99 20.58 42.76
N MET A 3 -65.73 19.33 42.53
CA MET A 3 -64.44 18.66 42.68
C MET A 3 -63.63 18.90 41.38
N LYS A 4 -62.52 19.63 41.46
CA LYS A 4 -61.58 19.81 40.34
C LYS A 4 -60.58 18.67 40.35
N TRP A 5 -60.57 17.91 39.26
CA TRP A 5 -59.49 16.91 38.98
C TRP A 5 -58.29 17.59 38.35
N ILE A 6 -57.12 17.45 38.99
CA ILE A 6 -55.85 17.94 38.46
C ILE A 6 -55.16 16.71 37.82
N PHE A 7 -55.04 16.77 36.50
CA PHE A 7 -54.24 15.79 35.74
C PHE A 7 -52.75 16.21 35.79
N PHE A 8 -51.92 15.36 36.45
CA PHE A 8 -50.45 15.45 36.33
C PHE A 8 -50.02 14.66 35.09
N THR A 9 -49.53 15.35 34.06
CA THR A 9 -48.86 14.72 32.91
C THR A 9 -47.39 14.50 33.25
N PHE A 10 -47.01 13.24 33.43
CA PHE A 10 -45.62 12.82 33.55
C PHE A 10 -44.99 12.87 32.15
N SER A 11 -44.16 13.86 31.87
CA SER A 11 -43.35 13.92 30.65
C SER A 11 -42.07 13.13 30.88
N SER A 12 -42.02 11.90 30.35
CA SER A 12 -40.83 11.07 30.37
C SER A 12 -39.82 11.59 29.35
N VAL A 13 -38.78 12.29 29.81
CA VAL A 13 -37.63 12.67 28.98
C VAL A 13 -36.76 11.44 28.74
N PHE A 14 -36.86 10.85 27.56
CA PHE A 14 -35.92 9.82 27.12
C PHE A 14 -34.59 10.52 26.74
N LEU A 15 -33.60 10.44 27.62
CA LEU A 15 -32.23 10.76 27.28
C LEU A 15 -31.68 9.66 26.37
N PHE A 16 -31.57 9.93 25.08
CA PHE A 16 -30.76 9.12 24.18
C PHE A 16 -29.28 9.35 24.51
N LEU A 17 -28.70 8.48 25.28
CA LEU A 17 -27.25 8.35 25.41
C LEU A 17 -26.72 7.80 24.09
N THR A 18 -26.33 8.68 23.16
CA THR A 18 -25.49 8.29 22.03
C THR A 18 -24.13 7.91 22.59
N SER A 19 -23.88 6.61 22.74
CA SER A 19 -22.53 6.11 22.99
C SER A 19 -21.70 6.43 21.74
N ASN A 20 -20.94 7.51 21.77
CA ASN A 20 -19.83 7.73 20.85
C ASN A 20 -18.79 6.65 21.15
N SER A 21 -18.92 5.49 20.51
CA SER A 21 -17.80 4.55 20.43
C SER A 21 -16.72 5.30 19.64
N LYS A 22 -15.64 5.67 20.32
CA LYS A 22 -14.46 6.23 19.69
C LYS A 22 -14.02 5.21 18.64
N GLU A 23 -14.27 5.50 17.38
CA GLU A 23 -13.91 4.62 16.28
C GLU A 23 -12.40 4.37 16.40
N SER A 24 -11.99 3.11 16.47
CA SER A 24 -10.58 2.78 16.65
C SER A 24 -9.83 3.21 15.39
N ASN A 25 -8.67 3.88 15.55
CA ASN A 25 -7.83 4.29 14.43
C ASN A 25 -7.68 3.16 13.39
N PRO A 26 -7.75 3.49 12.09
CA PRO A 26 -7.57 2.49 11.03
C PRO A 26 -6.27 1.70 11.18
N LYS A 27 -6.28 0.44 10.77
CA LYS A 27 -5.13 -0.47 10.89
C LYS A 27 -4.40 -0.62 9.56
N ILE A 28 -3.12 -0.28 9.56
CA ILE A 28 -2.20 -0.56 8.45
C ILE A 28 -1.39 -1.81 8.79
N THR A 29 -1.48 -2.83 7.95
CA THR A 29 -0.66 -4.04 8.07
C THR A 29 0.40 -4.07 6.98
N PHE A 30 1.66 -3.99 7.38
CA PHE A 30 2.80 -4.05 6.48
C PHE A 30 3.21 -5.50 6.23
N LEU A 31 3.20 -5.93 4.97
CA LEU A 31 3.74 -7.20 4.51
C LEU A 31 5.16 -6.95 4.02
N ILE A 32 6.17 -7.39 4.78
CA ILE A 32 7.59 -7.14 4.47
C ILE A 32 8.30 -8.47 4.26
N ALA A 33 8.66 -8.75 3.02
CA ALA A 33 9.29 -10.00 2.61
C ALA A 33 10.17 -9.79 1.37
N GLU A 34 11.13 -8.86 1.48
CA GLU A 34 12.11 -8.58 0.43
C GLU A 34 13.53 -8.62 1.00
N ARG A 35 14.58 -8.48 0.20
CA ARG A 35 15.98 -8.65 0.63
C ARG A 35 16.95 -7.60 0.11
N GLU A 36 16.48 -6.63 -0.68
CA GLU A 36 17.38 -5.74 -1.43
C GLU A 36 17.36 -4.30 -0.93
N TYR A 37 16.30 -3.87 -0.24
CA TYR A 37 16.06 -2.43 0.04
C TYR A 37 15.94 -2.10 1.53
N LEU A 38 16.25 -3.05 2.43
CA LEU A 38 16.16 -2.88 3.89
C LEU A 38 14.78 -2.36 4.35
N THR A 39 13.71 -2.82 3.71
CA THR A 39 12.37 -2.33 4.04
C THR A 39 11.88 -2.82 5.41
N GLU A 40 12.50 -3.85 5.97
CA GLU A 40 12.31 -4.28 7.36
C GLU A 40 12.83 -3.27 8.39
N GLU A 41 13.67 -2.31 7.96
CA GLU A 41 14.18 -1.23 8.80
C GLU A 41 13.51 0.11 8.45
N THR A 42 13.48 0.43 7.14
CA THR A 42 13.00 1.74 6.66
C THR A 42 11.51 1.94 6.82
N LEU A 43 10.68 0.90 6.59
CA LEU A 43 9.23 1.02 6.75
C LEU A 43 8.79 1.14 8.23
N PRO A 44 9.34 0.36 9.19
CA PRO A 44 9.05 0.61 10.60
C PRO A 44 9.51 2.00 11.09
N ALA A 45 10.67 2.48 10.61
CA ALA A 45 11.14 3.83 10.93
C ALA A 45 10.20 4.91 10.38
N PHE A 46 9.78 4.76 9.12
CA PHE A 46 8.79 5.63 8.48
C PHE A 46 7.46 5.62 9.25
N ALA A 47 6.93 4.45 9.59
CA ALA A 47 5.66 4.33 10.31
C ALA A 47 5.72 4.99 11.68
N ARG A 48 6.79 4.78 12.45
CA ARG A 48 6.98 5.45 13.76
C ARG A 48 7.02 6.96 13.65
N SER A 49 7.63 7.51 12.60
CA SER A 49 7.80 8.96 12.45
C SER A 49 6.58 9.67 11.85
N HIS A 50 5.71 8.94 11.12
CA HIS A 50 4.73 9.60 10.26
C HIS A 50 3.30 9.03 10.35
N LEU A 51 3.09 7.85 10.96
CA LEU A 51 1.79 7.17 10.92
C LEU A 51 1.23 6.79 12.28
N ILE A 52 2.08 6.56 13.29
CA ILE A 52 1.68 5.93 14.56
C ILE A 52 0.66 6.74 15.38
N GLU A 53 0.57 8.04 15.17
CA GLU A 53 -0.39 8.89 15.89
C GLU A 53 -1.83 8.71 15.39
N GLU A 54 -1.99 8.36 14.11
CA GLU A 54 -3.28 8.30 13.44
C GLU A 54 -3.71 6.87 13.05
N PHE A 55 -2.77 5.92 13.06
CA PHE A 55 -2.99 4.55 12.62
C PHE A 55 -2.51 3.52 13.63
N ARG A 56 -3.21 2.40 13.72
CA ARG A 56 -2.69 1.17 14.33
C ARG A 56 -1.78 0.48 13.34
N ILE A 57 -0.58 0.12 13.74
CA ILE A 57 0.44 -0.47 12.86
C ILE A 57 0.69 -1.92 13.25
N ALA A 58 0.67 -2.81 12.25
CA ALA A 58 1.07 -4.21 12.40
C ALA A 58 2.06 -4.62 11.30
N TYR A 59 2.88 -5.62 11.60
CA TYR A 59 3.90 -6.12 10.68
C TYR A 59 3.79 -7.63 10.52
N CYS A 60 3.73 -8.08 9.25
CA CYS A 60 3.90 -9.46 8.85
C CYS A 60 5.27 -9.58 8.18
N LEU A 61 6.17 -10.35 8.74
CA LEU A 61 7.56 -10.44 8.30
C LEU A 61 7.90 -11.84 7.79
N ALA A 62 8.72 -11.93 6.76
CA ALA A 62 9.32 -13.18 6.31
C ALA A 62 10.84 -13.09 6.31
N ASP A 63 11.52 -14.23 6.45
CA ASP A 63 12.96 -14.28 6.39
C ASP A 63 13.47 -13.88 4.99
N LYS A 64 14.69 -13.35 4.92
CA LYS A 64 15.27 -12.88 3.65
C LYS A 64 15.63 -14.04 2.74
N GLU A 65 16.16 -15.12 3.30
CA GLU A 65 16.77 -16.24 2.59
C GLU A 65 16.23 -17.59 3.07
N GLY A 66 16.61 -18.65 2.39
CA GLY A 66 16.22 -20.02 2.72
C GLY A 66 14.75 -20.32 2.45
N GLN A 67 14.27 -21.47 2.88
CA GLN A 67 12.87 -21.87 2.72
C GLN A 67 11.91 -21.03 3.56
N ALA A 68 12.34 -20.58 4.74
CA ALA A 68 11.54 -19.74 5.64
C ALA A 68 11.17 -18.37 5.04
N ARG A 69 11.83 -17.94 3.96
CA ARG A 69 11.43 -16.72 3.23
C ARG A 69 10.02 -16.79 2.62
N HIS A 70 9.46 -18.00 2.48
CA HIS A 70 8.10 -18.24 2.00
C HIS A 70 7.08 -18.37 3.13
N THR A 71 7.51 -18.16 4.38
CA THR A 71 6.66 -18.16 5.57
C THR A 71 6.45 -16.74 6.06
N LEU A 72 5.24 -16.24 6.00
CA LEU A 72 4.89 -14.91 6.50
C LEU A 72 4.43 -15.02 7.96
N LYS A 73 5.26 -14.56 8.90
CA LYS A 73 4.97 -14.55 10.34
C LYS A 73 3.91 -13.50 10.65
N ASN A 74 3.06 -13.76 11.63
CA ASN A 74 1.98 -12.88 12.11
C ASN A 74 0.95 -12.53 11.02
N SER A 75 0.70 -13.46 10.09
CA SER A 75 -0.19 -13.24 8.94
C SER A 75 -1.66 -13.04 9.33
N GLU A 76 -2.06 -13.36 10.55
CA GLU A 76 -3.37 -13.07 11.14
C GLU A 76 -3.68 -11.57 11.17
N HIS A 77 -2.67 -10.71 11.23
CA HIS A 77 -2.84 -9.26 11.15
C HIS A 77 -3.45 -8.76 9.82
N ILE A 78 -3.49 -9.62 8.80
CA ILE A 78 -4.14 -9.32 7.52
C ILE A 78 -5.67 -9.30 7.67
N ASP A 79 -6.24 -10.09 8.58
CA ASP A 79 -7.69 -10.34 8.64
C ASP A 79 -8.50 -9.09 9.02
N ASP A 80 -7.95 -8.23 9.88
CA ASP A 80 -8.56 -6.99 10.36
C ASP A 80 -7.85 -5.72 9.84
N ALA A 81 -6.93 -5.85 8.88
CA ALA A 81 -6.29 -4.72 8.25
C ALA A 81 -7.31 -3.85 7.49
N ASP A 82 -7.19 -2.53 7.60
CA ASP A 82 -7.91 -1.57 6.77
C ASP A 82 -7.11 -1.20 5.51
N LEU A 83 -5.78 -1.26 5.58
CA LEU A 83 -4.87 -1.14 4.45
C LEU A 83 -3.80 -2.23 4.52
N LEU A 84 -3.55 -2.92 3.41
CA LEU A 84 -2.33 -3.72 3.24
C LEU A 84 -1.25 -2.89 2.56
N PHE A 85 -0.11 -2.73 3.24
CA PHE A 85 1.07 -2.12 2.66
C PHE A 85 2.08 -3.21 2.25
N VAL A 86 2.35 -3.33 0.95
CA VAL A 86 3.11 -4.46 0.38
C VAL A 86 4.53 -4.05 0.01
N SER A 87 5.52 -4.69 0.63
CA SER A 87 6.93 -4.69 0.27
C SER A 87 7.44 -6.13 0.22
N VAL A 88 7.02 -6.84 -0.80
CA VAL A 88 7.28 -8.28 -0.99
C VAL A 88 7.99 -8.50 -2.31
N ARG A 89 8.98 -9.43 -2.33
CA ARG A 89 9.73 -9.73 -3.55
C ARG A 89 9.79 -11.23 -3.81
N ARG A 90 9.13 -11.67 -4.89
CA ARG A 90 9.27 -13.03 -5.40
C ARG A 90 9.02 -14.09 -4.31
N ARG A 91 7.84 -14.06 -3.68
CA ARG A 91 7.41 -15.02 -2.66
C ARG A 91 6.22 -15.83 -3.15
N ALA A 92 6.17 -17.07 -2.74
CA ALA A 92 4.98 -17.90 -2.78
C ALA A 92 4.65 -18.27 -1.33
N PHE A 93 3.64 -17.63 -0.76
CA PHE A 93 3.22 -17.94 0.59
C PHE A 93 2.31 -19.17 0.64
N THR A 94 2.06 -19.70 1.82
CA THR A 94 1.11 -20.82 2.00
C THR A 94 -0.28 -20.44 1.47
N MET A 95 -1.08 -21.46 1.12
CA MET A 95 -2.46 -21.26 0.68
C MET A 95 -3.27 -20.41 1.67
N GLU A 96 -3.08 -20.64 2.97
CA GLU A 96 -3.76 -19.88 4.03
C GLU A 96 -3.45 -18.39 3.94
N VAL A 97 -2.17 -18.01 3.90
CA VAL A 97 -1.72 -16.62 3.80
C VAL A 97 -2.23 -15.97 2.52
N MET A 98 -2.10 -16.66 1.38
CA MET A 98 -2.59 -16.14 0.11
C MET A 98 -4.11 -15.95 0.09
N ASN A 99 -4.86 -16.82 0.77
CA ASN A 99 -6.32 -16.68 0.91
C ASN A 99 -6.70 -15.47 1.79
N ARG A 100 -5.94 -15.18 2.86
CA ARG A 100 -6.12 -13.95 3.67
C ARG A 100 -5.94 -12.70 2.80
N ILE A 101 -4.87 -12.65 1.99
CA ILE A 101 -4.61 -11.53 1.07
C ILE A 101 -5.74 -11.41 0.04
N ARG A 102 -6.15 -12.52 -0.61
CA ARG A 102 -7.27 -12.52 -1.57
C ARG A 102 -8.57 -12.05 -0.94
N LYS A 103 -8.85 -12.48 0.29
CA LYS A 103 -10.04 -12.06 1.04
C LYS A 103 -10.05 -10.55 1.30
N HIS A 104 -8.89 -9.96 1.65
CA HIS A 104 -8.74 -8.51 1.81
C HIS A 104 -9.09 -7.78 0.52
N ILE A 105 -8.51 -8.20 -0.62
CA ILE A 105 -8.78 -7.63 -1.94
C ILE A 105 -10.26 -7.78 -2.33
N LYS A 106 -10.82 -8.99 -2.14
CA LYS A 106 -12.23 -9.28 -2.49
C LYS A 106 -13.22 -8.43 -1.69
N LYS A 107 -12.86 -7.99 -0.49
CA LYS A 107 -13.66 -7.08 0.32
C LYS A 107 -13.59 -5.61 -0.16
N GLY A 108 -12.86 -5.33 -1.24
CA GLY A 108 -12.66 -3.96 -1.72
C GLY A 108 -11.75 -3.12 -0.82
N LYS A 109 -10.99 -3.74 0.07
CA LYS A 109 -10.07 -3.01 0.94
C LYS A 109 -8.82 -2.55 0.18
N PRO A 110 -8.25 -1.39 0.56
CA PRO A 110 -7.16 -0.76 -0.18
C PRO A 110 -5.82 -1.48 -0.02
N VAL A 111 -4.94 -1.23 -1.00
CA VAL A 111 -3.56 -1.70 -1.04
C VAL A 111 -2.62 -0.54 -1.36
N ALA A 112 -1.52 -0.42 -0.62
CA ALA A 112 -0.38 0.38 -1.01
C ALA A 112 0.83 -0.53 -1.26
N GLY A 113 1.75 -0.14 -2.15
CA GLY A 113 2.93 -0.94 -2.43
C GLY A 113 4.12 -0.12 -2.90
N ILE A 114 5.31 -0.61 -2.58
CA ILE A 114 6.57 -0.01 -3.04
C ILE A 114 7.47 -1.04 -3.74
N ARG A 115 8.32 -0.55 -4.64
CA ARG A 115 9.39 -1.32 -5.29
C ARG A 115 8.91 -2.67 -5.81
N THR A 116 9.39 -3.72 -5.16
CA THR A 116 9.20 -5.11 -5.56
C THR A 116 7.76 -5.62 -5.40
N ALA A 117 6.87 -4.80 -4.84
CA ALA A 117 5.46 -5.14 -4.71
C ALA A 117 4.78 -5.46 -6.05
N SER A 118 5.24 -4.89 -7.18
CA SER A 118 4.74 -5.24 -8.51
C SER A 118 4.92 -6.73 -8.85
N HIS A 119 5.98 -7.34 -8.40
CA HIS A 119 6.26 -8.77 -8.63
C HIS A 119 6.33 -9.58 -7.33
N ALA A 120 5.45 -9.25 -6.38
CA ALA A 120 5.46 -9.79 -5.02
C ALA A 120 5.30 -11.32 -4.99
N PHE A 121 4.27 -11.83 -5.65
CA PHE A 121 3.82 -13.22 -5.48
C PHE A 121 4.06 -14.09 -6.73
N GLN A 122 5.12 -13.83 -7.43
CA GLN A 122 5.54 -14.62 -8.59
C GLN A 122 7.00 -15.05 -8.43
N LEU A 123 7.24 -16.33 -8.37
CA LEU A 123 8.58 -16.92 -8.37
C LEU A 123 9.24 -16.73 -9.74
N ARG A 124 10.56 -16.81 -9.83
CA ARG A 124 11.26 -16.55 -11.09
C ARG A 124 11.94 -17.78 -11.67
N LYS A 125 12.74 -18.47 -10.88
CA LYS A 125 13.58 -19.59 -11.34
C LYS A 125 13.63 -20.76 -10.35
N GLU A 126 12.72 -20.78 -9.41
CA GLU A 126 12.64 -21.80 -8.37
C GLU A 126 11.31 -22.54 -8.46
N ALA A 127 11.30 -23.78 -7.99
CA ALA A 127 10.09 -24.57 -7.92
C ALA A 127 9.15 -24.03 -6.84
N LEU A 128 7.85 -24.10 -7.10
CA LEU A 128 6.84 -23.74 -6.12
C LEU A 128 6.89 -24.74 -4.95
N PRO A 129 7.08 -24.29 -3.70
CA PRO A 129 7.09 -25.18 -2.55
C PRO A 129 5.71 -25.85 -2.35
N ALA A 130 5.70 -27.08 -1.85
CA ALA A 130 4.46 -27.80 -1.57
C ALA A 130 3.56 -27.03 -0.61
N GLY A 131 2.26 -26.95 -0.88
CA GLY A 131 1.28 -26.22 -0.06
C GLY A 131 1.34 -24.69 -0.18
N HIS A 132 2.16 -24.18 -1.09
CA HIS A 132 2.29 -22.73 -1.35
C HIS A 132 1.59 -22.34 -2.66
N GLN A 133 1.35 -21.05 -2.83
CA GLN A 133 0.69 -20.50 -4.00
C GLN A 133 1.39 -19.25 -4.52
N GLU A 134 1.39 -19.10 -5.84
CA GLU A 134 1.71 -17.87 -6.54
C GLU A 134 0.44 -17.08 -6.88
N TRP A 135 0.62 -15.80 -7.18
CA TRP A 135 -0.38 -14.97 -7.84
C TRP A 135 0.29 -14.24 -9.00
N THR A 136 0.48 -14.94 -10.10
CA THR A 136 1.25 -14.46 -11.26
C THR A 136 0.65 -13.22 -11.91
N LYS A 137 -0.68 -13.02 -11.79
CA LYS A 137 -1.40 -11.84 -12.28
C LYS A 137 -1.53 -10.71 -11.25
N TRP A 138 -0.86 -10.82 -10.10
CA TRP A 138 -0.93 -9.82 -9.04
C TRP A 138 -0.67 -8.40 -9.53
N ASP A 139 0.37 -8.21 -10.37
CA ASP A 139 0.73 -6.90 -10.89
C ASP A 139 -0.41 -6.27 -11.71
N SER A 140 -0.94 -7.01 -12.67
CA SER A 140 -2.00 -6.52 -13.55
C SER A 140 -3.38 -6.45 -12.89
N GLU A 141 -3.71 -7.40 -11.99
CA GLU A 141 -5.04 -7.49 -11.37
C GLU A 141 -5.21 -6.58 -10.14
N VAL A 142 -4.13 -6.33 -9.39
CA VAL A 142 -4.19 -5.57 -8.14
C VAL A 142 -3.39 -4.28 -8.25
N ILE A 143 -2.07 -4.36 -8.50
CA ILE A 143 -1.20 -3.18 -8.56
C ILE A 143 -1.58 -2.25 -9.73
N GLY A 144 -2.14 -2.80 -10.81
CA GLY A 144 -2.40 -2.04 -12.02
C GLY A 144 -1.11 -1.66 -12.75
N GLY A 145 -0.10 -2.52 -12.67
CA GLY A 145 1.19 -2.37 -13.28
C GLY A 145 1.39 -3.24 -14.52
N ASN A 146 2.58 -3.14 -15.10
CA ASN A 146 3.04 -3.96 -16.21
C ASN A 146 4.57 -4.17 -16.09
N TYR A 147 5.02 -4.65 -14.94
CA TYR A 147 6.45 -4.80 -14.67
C TYR A 147 7.13 -5.78 -15.62
N ASN A 148 8.05 -5.27 -16.42
CA ASN A 148 8.82 -6.04 -17.40
C ASN A 148 10.35 -5.80 -17.24
N GLY A 149 10.83 -5.90 -15.99
CA GLY A 149 12.24 -5.73 -15.69
C GLY A 149 12.62 -4.29 -15.30
N HIS A 150 13.89 -3.99 -15.36
CA HIS A 150 14.45 -2.69 -14.95
C HIS A 150 15.70 -2.35 -15.75
N LEU A 151 16.09 -1.08 -15.73
CA LEU A 151 17.35 -0.62 -16.28
C LEU A 151 18.53 -1.06 -15.39
N GLY A 152 19.75 -0.93 -15.89
CA GLY A 152 20.97 -1.24 -15.16
C GLY A 152 21.14 -0.44 -13.86
N LYS A 153 22.07 -0.89 -13.01
CA LYS A 153 22.46 -0.18 -11.80
C LYS A 153 23.32 1.06 -12.14
N GLY A 154 23.36 2.01 -11.21
CA GLY A 154 24.23 3.19 -11.32
C GLY A 154 23.70 4.32 -12.21
N LEU A 155 22.48 4.19 -12.72
CA LEU A 155 21.83 5.26 -13.49
C LEU A 155 21.07 6.17 -12.55
N PHE A 156 21.24 7.49 -12.74
CA PHE A 156 20.43 8.48 -12.03
C PHE A 156 19.06 8.62 -12.70
N CYS A 157 18.02 8.45 -11.91
CA CYS A 157 16.65 8.64 -12.36
C CYS A 157 16.10 9.97 -11.81
N LYS A 158 15.70 10.88 -12.70
CA LYS A 158 14.99 12.11 -12.36
C LYS A 158 13.50 11.84 -12.31
N ILE A 159 12.87 12.22 -11.20
CA ILE A 159 11.43 12.05 -10.98
C ILE A 159 10.74 13.38 -11.23
N GLN A 160 9.70 13.35 -12.03
CA GLN A 160 8.89 14.52 -12.37
C GLN A 160 7.41 14.17 -12.48
N LEU A 161 6.59 15.19 -12.61
CA LEU A 161 5.15 15.04 -12.80
C LEU A 161 4.86 14.27 -14.11
N SER A 162 3.92 13.33 -14.04
CA SER A 162 3.38 12.72 -15.25
C SER A 162 2.51 13.73 -16.02
N SER A 163 2.50 13.64 -17.35
CA SER A 163 1.66 14.49 -18.20
C SER A 163 0.16 14.36 -17.95
N VAL A 164 -0.27 13.25 -17.33
CA VAL A 164 -1.69 12.95 -17.03
C VAL A 164 -2.03 13.01 -15.53
N GLY A 165 -1.03 13.03 -14.64
CA GLY A 165 -1.22 13.00 -13.18
C GLY A 165 -1.36 14.38 -12.52
N VAL A 166 -1.63 15.40 -13.29
CA VAL A 166 -1.66 16.80 -12.84
C VAL A 166 -2.79 17.00 -11.81
N ASN A 167 -2.45 17.65 -10.67
CA ASN A 167 -3.40 18.06 -9.62
C ASN A 167 -4.02 16.93 -8.78
N HIS A 168 -3.44 15.73 -8.75
CA HIS A 168 -3.93 14.70 -7.82
C HIS A 168 -3.49 15.00 -6.38
N GLU A 169 -4.38 14.81 -5.40
CA GLU A 169 -4.12 15.12 -3.98
C GLU A 169 -2.90 14.40 -3.38
N ILE A 170 -2.57 13.20 -3.87
CA ILE A 170 -1.33 12.48 -3.49
C ILE A 170 -0.08 13.32 -3.77
N LEU A 171 -0.13 14.25 -4.69
CA LEU A 171 1.00 15.13 -5.03
C LEU A 171 1.07 16.41 -4.20
N ASN A 172 0.11 16.64 -3.31
CA ASN A 172 0.09 17.80 -2.44
C ASN A 172 1.38 17.88 -1.60
N LYS A 173 2.08 19.02 -1.69
CA LYS A 173 3.34 19.29 -1.00
C LYS A 173 4.51 18.37 -1.40
N VAL A 174 4.37 17.54 -2.42
CA VAL A 174 5.49 16.76 -3.00
C VAL A 174 6.35 17.71 -3.84
N LYS A 175 7.58 17.96 -3.37
CA LYS A 175 8.53 18.83 -4.10
C LYS A 175 9.12 18.11 -5.29
N LEU A 176 8.79 18.56 -6.50
CA LEU A 176 9.26 18.05 -7.77
C LEU A 176 10.09 19.11 -8.52
N PRO A 177 11.08 18.72 -9.34
CA PRO A 177 11.59 17.35 -9.49
C PRO A 177 12.52 16.95 -8.36
N PHE A 178 12.72 15.63 -8.18
CA PHE A 178 13.79 15.10 -7.35
C PHE A 178 14.48 13.92 -8.06
N SER A 179 15.60 13.43 -7.53
CA SER A 179 16.34 12.31 -8.13
C SER A 179 16.37 11.13 -7.17
N THR A 180 16.46 9.91 -7.71
CA THR A 180 16.63 8.67 -6.96
C THR A 180 17.78 7.85 -7.55
N PRO A 181 18.58 7.14 -6.73
CA PRO A 181 19.54 6.15 -7.22
C PRO A 181 18.86 4.79 -7.51
N ALA A 182 17.57 4.67 -7.29
CA ALA A 182 16.81 3.46 -7.58
C ALA A 182 16.86 3.15 -9.08
N THR A 183 17.07 1.88 -9.42
CA THR A 183 16.94 1.43 -10.80
C THR A 183 15.52 1.69 -11.31
N LEU A 184 15.40 2.27 -12.51
CA LEU A 184 14.12 2.54 -13.13
C LEU A 184 13.47 1.22 -13.58
N TYR A 185 12.28 0.94 -13.10
CA TYR A 185 11.47 -0.21 -13.53
C TYR A 185 10.79 0.12 -14.86
N ARG A 186 10.77 -0.88 -15.75
CA ARG A 186 10.01 -0.80 -17.00
C ARG A 186 8.59 -1.27 -16.73
N ASN A 187 7.66 -0.32 -16.73
CA ASN A 187 6.25 -0.53 -16.40
C ASN A 187 5.31 -0.11 -17.55
N SER A 188 5.87 0.50 -18.60
CA SER A 188 5.07 0.97 -19.74
C SER A 188 4.68 -0.17 -20.69
N PRO A 189 3.46 -0.09 -21.27
CA PRO A 189 2.37 0.81 -20.90
C PRO A 189 1.66 0.34 -19.65
N LEU A 190 1.13 1.28 -18.83
CA LEU A 190 0.20 0.92 -17.75
C LEU A 190 -1.17 0.51 -18.34
N PRO A 191 -1.91 -0.35 -17.65
CA PRO A 191 -3.32 -0.61 -17.96
C PRO A 191 -4.16 0.67 -17.95
N LYS A 192 -5.22 0.73 -18.73
CA LYS A 192 -6.13 1.90 -18.81
C LYS A 192 -6.80 2.26 -17.49
N SER A 193 -6.90 1.30 -16.56
CA SER A 193 -7.44 1.52 -15.21
C SER A 193 -6.49 2.30 -14.30
N SER A 194 -5.21 2.40 -14.67
CA SER A 194 -4.18 3.04 -13.84
C SER A 194 -3.91 4.46 -14.31
N LEU A 195 -3.81 5.38 -13.35
CA LEU A 195 -3.43 6.77 -13.58
C LEU A 195 -2.01 7.02 -13.09
N ALA A 196 -1.08 7.29 -14.02
CA ALA A 196 0.29 7.64 -13.67
C ALA A 196 0.34 9.04 -13.03
N LEU A 197 0.92 9.14 -11.84
CA LEU A 197 1.13 10.39 -11.10
C LEU A 197 2.53 10.96 -11.37
N LEU A 198 3.54 10.11 -11.34
CA LEU A 198 4.94 10.49 -11.52
C LEU A 198 5.61 9.64 -12.61
N THR A 199 6.55 10.27 -13.29
CA THR A 199 7.38 9.65 -14.34
C THR A 199 8.86 9.72 -13.94
N GLY A 200 9.58 8.63 -14.11
CA GLY A 200 11.03 8.55 -13.98
C GLY A 200 11.71 8.69 -15.35
N ILE A 201 12.76 9.50 -15.40
CA ILE A 201 13.56 9.75 -16.60
C ILE A 201 15.00 9.39 -16.31
N VAL A 202 15.55 8.56 -17.18
CA VAL A 202 16.98 8.25 -17.27
C VAL A 202 17.42 8.65 -18.67
N GLU A 203 18.57 9.31 -18.75
CA GLU A 203 19.15 9.77 -20.03
C GLU A 203 19.27 8.60 -21.03
N ASN A 204 18.91 8.86 -22.29
CA ASN A 204 18.92 7.90 -23.39
C ASN A 204 18.00 6.67 -23.20
N HIS A 205 17.02 6.75 -22.28
CA HIS A 205 16.02 5.71 -22.09
C HIS A 205 14.59 6.29 -22.16
N PRO A 206 13.62 5.50 -22.62
CA PRO A 206 12.22 5.90 -22.55
C PRO A 206 11.81 6.23 -21.11
N PRO A 207 10.98 7.27 -20.90
CA PRO A 207 10.42 7.56 -19.59
C PRO A 207 9.47 6.46 -19.15
N GLU A 208 9.44 6.18 -17.83
CA GLU A 208 8.62 5.14 -17.25
C GLU A 208 7.77 5.67 -16.10
N PRO A 209 6.52 5.21 -15.93
CA PRO A 209 5.73 5.55 -14.77
C PRO A 209 6.39 4.96 -13.49
N VAL A 210 6.52 5.80 -12.45
CA VAL A 210 7.16 5.42 -11.18
C VAL A 210 6.23 5.53 -9.99
N ALA A 211 5.10 6.22 -10.11
CA ALA A 211 4.03 6.22 -9.13
C ALA A 211 2.69 6.34 -9.85
N TRP A 212 1.71 5.56 -9.40
CA TRP A 212 0.37 5.56 -9.97
C TRP A 212 -0.68 5.12 -8.95
N ILE A 213 -1.92 5.40 -9.29
CA ILE A 213 -3.10 4.85 -8.63
C ILE A 213 -3.82 3.90 -9.55
N ASN A 214 -4.52 2.95 -8.94
CA ASN A 214 -5.41 2.00 -9.60
C ASN A 214 -6.60 1.71 -8.70
N GLN A 215 -7.56 0.97 -9.21
CA GLN A 215 -8.66 0.41 -8.46
C GLN A 215 -8.78 -1.08 -8.78
N THR A 216 -8.89 -1.92 -7.75
CA THR A 216 -9.13 -3.36 -7.95
C THR A 216 -10.52 -3.60 -8.51
N SER A 217 -10.77 -4.77 -9.09
CA SER A 217 -12.09 -5.17 -9.58
C SER A 217 -13.18 -5.18 -8.50
N SER A 218 -12.79 -5.22 -7.22
CA SER A 218 -13.68 -5.13 -6.06
C SER A 218 -13.84 -3.71 -5.50
N GLY A 219 -13.32 -2.69 -6.19
CA GLY A 219 -13.44 -1.28 -5.80
C GLY A 219 -12.37 -0.76 -4.85
N GLY A 220 -11.43 -1.60 -4.38
CA GLY A 220 -10.38 -1.16 -3.47
C GLY A 220 -9.40 -0.20 -4.13
N LYS A 221 -9.11 0.94 -3.46
CA LYS A 221 -8.09 1.89 -3.92
C LYS A 221 -6.70 1.25 -3.88
N VAL A 222 -5.86 1.57 -4.85
CA VAL A 222 -4.48 1.09 -4.92
C VAL A 222 -3.54 2.26 -5.18
N PHE A 223 -2.54 2.43 -4.33
CA PHE A 223 -1.40 3.31 -4.56
C PHE A 223 -0.13 2.47 -4.70
N TYR A 224 0.61 2.69 -5.75
CA TYR A 224 1.90 2.03 -5.94
C TYR A 224 2.97 3.02 -6.39
N THR A 225 4.20 2.78 -5.90
CA THR A 225 5.39 3.45 -6.44
C THR A 225 6.56 2.48 -6.58
N SER A 226 7.26 2.54 -7.72
CA SER A 226 8.52 1.82 -7.93
C SER A 226 9.72 2.50 -7.25
N LEU A 227 9.52 3.61 -6.55
CA LEU A 227 10.47 4.24 -5.64
C LEU A 227 10.52 3.47 -4.31
N GLY A 228 11.44 3.82 -3.41
CA GLY A 228 11.60 3.16 -2.12
C GLY A 228 12.96 2.46 -1.97
N HIS A 229 13.99 2.94 -2.68
CA HIS A 229 15.38 2.67 -2.36
C HIS A 229 15.70 3.23 -0.97
N VAL A 230 16.65 2.67 -0.24
CA VAL A 230 17.06 3.13 1.11
C VAL A 230 17.28 4.65 1.13
N GLU A 231 17.94 5.18 0.11
CA GLU A 231 18.21 6.62 0.00
C GLU A 231 16.95 7.47 -0.28
N ASP A 232 15.87 6.88 -0.78
CA ASP A 232 14.63 7.63 -0.99
C ASP A 232 13.97 7.98 0.34
N PHE A 233 14.08 7.12 1.37
CA PHE A 233 13.57 7.41 2.70
C PHE A 233 14.27 8.59 3.41
N LYS A 234 15.37 9.10 2.86
CA LYS A 234 16.03 10.34 3.32
C LYS A 234 15.50 11.60 2.59
N LYS A 235 14.62 11.44 1.60
CA LYS A 235 14.11 12.52 0.77
C LYS A 235 12.72 12.98 1.22
N PRO A 236 12.55 14.25 1.62
CA PRO A 236 11.24 14.77 2.03
C PRO A 236 10.15 14.59 0.97
N ALA A 237 10.51 14.69 -0.31
CA ALA A 237 9.57 14.50 -1.42
C ALA A 237 9.02 13.06 -1.47
N PHE A 238 9.87 12.04 -1.28
CA PHE A 238 9.45 10.66 -1.24
C PHE A 238 8.61 10.35 0.01
N ILE A 239 9.04 10.82 1.17
CA ILE A 239 8.29 10.69 2.43
C ILE A 239 6.89 11.28 2.28
N GLN A 240 6.79 12.50 1.70
CA GLN A 240 5.48 13.15 1.49
C GLN A 240 4.61 12.36 0.51
N LEU A 241 5.19 11.89 -0.60
CA LEU A 241 4.49 11.05 -1.58
C LEU A 241 3.91 9.78 -0.93
N LEU A 242 4.74 9.09 -0.14
CA LEU A 242 4.37 7.83 0.50
C LEU A 242 3.28 8.05 1.55
N LYS A 243 3.43 9.11 2.37
CA LYS A 243 2.42 9.52 3.35
C LYS A 243 1.09 9.80 2.65
N ASN A 244 1.08 10.68 1.65
CA ASN A 244 -0.13 11.05 0.93
C ASN A 244 -0.81 9.83 0.27
N GLY A 245 -0.02 8.92 -0.32
CA GLY A 245 -0.56 7.70 -0.94
C GLY A 245 -1.26 6.77 0.06
N ILE A 246 -0.72 6.65 1.27
CA ILE A 246 -1.33 5.88 2.37
C ILE A 246 -2.64 6.53 2.82
N TYR A 247 -2.61 7.84 3.08
CA TYR A 247 -3.81 8.57 3.51
C TYR A 247 -4.91 8.48 2.44
N TRP A 248 -4.57 8.73 1.18
CA TRP A 248 -5.52 8.61 0.08
C TRP A 248 -6.16 7.22 -0.01
N CYS A 249 -5.41 6.17 0.25
CA CYS A 249 -5.94 4.81 0.27
C CYS A 249 -7.01 4.60 1.36
N ILE A 250 -6.83 5.22 2.54
CA ILE A 250 -7.68 5.01 3.72
C ILE A 250 -8.87 5.97 3.75
N ASP A 251 -8.71 7.20 3.24
CA ASP A 251 -9.80 8.17 3.16
C ASP A 251 -10.88 7.65 2.19
N GLN A 252 -12.10 7.50 2.70
CA GLN A 252 -13.27 7.02 1.95
C GLN A 252 -14.03 8.18 1.30
#